data_f97e561c7d802d0d8d323ea32c93b94e
#
_entry.id   f97e561c7d802d0d8d323ea32c93b94e
#
_cell.length_a   1.000
_cell.length_b   1.000
_cell.length_c   1.000
_cell.angle_alpha   90.00
_cell.angle_beta   90.00
_cell.angle_gamma   90.00
#
_symmetry.space_group_name_H-M   'P 1'
#
loop_
_entity.id
_entity.type
_entity.pdbx_description
1 polymer ?
#
loop_
_entity_poly.entity_id
_entity_poly.type
_entity_poly.pdbx_seq_one_letter_code
_entity_poly.pdbx_strand_id
1 'polypeptide(L)'
;MGFFSEEFLSWLDQHADEIDKQSCQAGEQLIEKIAAEGAFRVGISESLGGSGVSDQDVIDILAELAQHSLTASFISWGQRTLIDNILHTDNSYFKETYLEKLLSGEYAGATALSNAVKYLSDLEELNVRILEENGQLYLKGRLPWVTNARRDQFLTIFVAGFPDDPSTSYVVAVPSDAENFSRSEDLEFVSLQGGNTAALTFNKVLLKEEWILSKDAHQFLAQNRPAFLGYQFGLAFGLAERSLSEVEKELGKRSVLTDEWKHQVEQLEAIRQELYRGLSDRSYFVTNPRELFQLRIDIVDVVAQSLLLELQAGGGRGYFSKSTSGFIRRWNEGAFLPIVSPSAVQLRHILATS
;
A
#
# COMPACT_ATOMS: atom_id res chain seq x y z
N MET A 1 18.54 2.75 -15.55
CA MET A 1 19.11 1.75 -14.62
C MET A 1 18.14 1.69 -13.49
N GLY A 2 17.64 0.50 -13.09
CA GLY A 2 16.68 0.36 -12.00
C GLY A 2 17.27 0.85 -10.66
N PHE A 3 16.42 1.00 -9.66
CA PHE A 3 16.83 1.40 -8.32
C PHE A 3 17.51 0.25 -7.56
N PHE A 4 16.92 -0.95 -7.68
CA PHE A 4 17.36 -2.12 -6.93
C PHE A 4 18.56 -2.82 -7.57
N SER A 5 19.38 -3.46 -6.72
CA SER A 5 20.49 -4.29 -7.20
C SER A 5 19.98 -5.54 -7.95
N GLU A 6 20.74 -6.00 -8.95
CA GLU A 6 20.44 -7.25 -9.67
C GLU A 6 20.38 -8.46 -8.72
N GLU A 7 21.20 -8.46 -7.66
CA GLU A 7 21.21 -9.51 -6.64
C GLU A 7 19.87 -9.56 -5.90
N PHE A 8 19.37 -8.42 -5.44
CA PHE A 8 18.09 -8.34 -4.76
C PHE A 8 16.92 -8.72 -5.67
N LEU A 9 16.86 -8.21 -6.90
CA LEU A 9 15.79 -8.53 -7.85
C LEU A 9 15.80 -10.02 -8.23
N SER A 10 16.98 -10.61 -8.40
CA SER A 10 17.12 -12.06 -8.65
C SER A 10 16.61 -12.89 -7.45
N TRP A 11 16.95 -12.46 -6.24
CA TRP A 11 16.44 -13.10 -5.02
C TRP A 11 14.91 -12.98 -4.94
N LEU A 12 14.37 -11.80 -5.24
CA LEU A 12 12.92 -11.57 -5.21
C LEU A 12 12.18 -12.45 -6.22
N ASP A 13 12.66 -12.53 -7.47
CA ASP A 13 12.10 -13.40 -8.51
C ASP A 13 12.09 -14.89 -8.09
N GLN A 14 13.15 -15.36 -7.42
CA GLN A 14 13.25 -16.74 -6.95
C GLN A 14 12.24 -17.07 -5.84
N HIS A 15 11.88 -16.10 -5.01
CA HIS A 15 10.99 -16.31 -3.86
C HIS A 15 9.58 -15.77 -4.05
N ALA A 16 9.31 -15.02 -5.14
CA ALA A 16 8.04 -14.32 -5.35
C ALA A 16 6.82 -15.26 -5.28
N ASP A 17 6.89 -16.44 -5.86
CA ASP A 17 5.79 -17.42 -5.85
C ASP A 17 5.55 -18.00 -4.44
N GLU A 18 6.60 -18.21 -3.66
CA GLU A 18 6.50 -18.70 -2.29
C GLU A 18 5.91 -17.59 -1.39
N ILE A 19 6.44 -16.38 -1.50
CA ILE A 19 5.98 -15.19 -0.76
C ILE A 19 4.50 -14.89 -1.02
N ASP A 20 4.06 -15.06 -2.28
CA ASP A 20 2.65 -14.83 -2.64
C ASP A 20 1.70 -15.87 -2.02
N LYS A 21 2.11 -17.13 -1.92
CA LYS A 21 1.22 -18.25 -1.60
C LYS A 21 1.17 -18.63 -0.12
N GLN A 22 2.19 -18.30 0.65
CA GLN A 22 2.27 -18.74 2.05
C GLN A 22 3.07 -17.78 2.92
N SER A 23 2.80 -17.80 4.22
CA SER A 23 3.68 -17.17 5.21
C SER A 23 4.99 -17.96 5.25
N CYS A 24 6.11 -17.30 4.99
CA CYS A 24 7.41 -17.92 4.86
C CYS A 24 8.53 -17.00 5.33
N GLN A 25 9.70 -17.57 5.57
CA GLN A 25 10.87 -16.81 6.01
C GLN A 25 11.26 -15.69 5.03
N ALA A 26 11.15 -15.92 3.73
CA ALA A 26 11.43 -14.91 2.73
C ALA A 26 10.46 -13.73 2.84
N GLY A 27 9.16 -13.97 3.14
CA GLY A 27 8.18 -12.93 3.41
C GLY A 27 8.49 -12.11 4.66
N GLU A 28 8.96 -12.77 5.73
CA GLU A 28 9.37 -12.07 6.97
C GLU A 28 10.59 -11.16 6.76
N GLN A 29 11.50 -11.53 5.86
CA GLN A 29 12.73 -10.78 5.55
C GLN A 29 12.53 -9.64 4.55
N LEU A 30 11.37 -9.54 3.88
CA LEU A 30 11.15 -8.60 2.78
C LEU A 30 11.45 -7.15 3.17
N ILE A 31 10.88 -6.66 4.27
CA ILE A 31 11.04 -5.26 4.69
C ILE A 31 12.51 -4.92 4.97
N GLU A 32 13.24 -5.81 5.64
CA GLU A 32 14.67 -5.60 5.95
C GLU A 32 15.51 -5.60 4.66
N LYS A 33 15.24 -6.52 3.73
CA LYS A 33 15.96 -6.57 2.45
C LYS A 33 15.69 -5.33 1.58
N ILE A 34 14.44 -4.89 1.50
CA ILE A 34 14.06 -3.67 0.76
C ILE A 34 14.68 -2.43 1.42
N ALA A 35 14.71 -2.39 2.75
CA ALA A 35 15.37 -1.31 3.49
C ALA A 35 16.88 -1.28 3.25
N ALA A 36 17.54 -2.45 3.16
CA ALA A 36 18.97 -2.57 2.87
C ALA A 36 19.35 -1.98 1.49
N GLU A 37 18.44 -2.02 0.52
CA GLU A 37 18.60 -1.33 -0.77
C GLU A 37 18.39 0.21 -0.66
N GLY A 38 17.98 0.73 0.49
CA GLY A 38 17.75 2.16 0.71
C GLY A 38 16.37 2.66 0.27
N ALA A 39 15.46 1.79 -0.14
CA ALA A 39 14.18 2.15 -0.75
C ALA A 39 13.30 3.06 0.13
N PHE A 40 13.29 2.84 1.46
CA PHE A 40 12.48 3.65 2.37
C PHE A 40 13.06 5.03 2.68
N ARG A 41 14.27 5.33 2.24
CA ARG A 41 14.92 6.64 2.37
C ARG A 41 14.60 7.59 1.21
N VAL A 42 14.13 7.06 0.08
CA VAL A 42 13.71 7.86 -1.07
C VAL A 42 12.43 8.63 -0.76
N GLY A 43 12.32 9.86 -1.24
CA GLY A 43 11.19 10.76 -0.96
C GLY A 43 11.22 11.37 0.44
N ILE A 44 12.38 11.33 1.13
CA ILE A 44 12.58 11.92 2.46
C ILE A 44 13.77 12.88 2.38
N SER A 45 13.68 14.01 3.09
CA SER A 45 14.77 15.00 3.12
C SER A 45 16.06 14.41 3.71
N GLU A 46 17.20 14.86 3.21
CA GLU A 46 18.53 14.45 3.71
C GLU A 46 18.69 14.76 5.20
N SER A 47 18.09 15.85 5.70
CA SER A 47 18.14 16.23 7.12
C SER A 47 17.44 15.21 8.05
N LEU A 48 16.61 14.33 7.49
CA LEU A 48 15.91 13.24 8.20
C LEU A 48 16.44 11.85 7.81
N GLY A 49 17.64 11.79 7.23
CA GLY A 49 18.28 10.54 6.84
C GLY A 49 17.79 9.97 5.51
N GLY A 50 17.10 10.78 4.70
CA GLY A 50 16.62 10.41 3.37
C GLY A 50 17.61 10.71 2.25
N SER A 51 17.19 10.44 1.01
CA SER A 51 17.98 10.65 -0.22
C SER A 51 17.37 11.69 -1.18
N GLY A 52 16.45 12.52 -0.70
CA GLY A 52 15.79 13.56 -1.48
C GLY A 52 14.27 13.40 -1.52
N VAL A 53 13.55 14.51 -1.76
CA VAL A 53 12.08 14.55 -1.73
C VAL A 53 11.53 14.41 -3.16
N SER A 54 10.92 13.26 -3.46
CA SER A 54 10.26 13.00 -4.74
C SER A 54 9.20 11.92 -4.58
N ASP A 55 7.92 12.28 -4.74
CA ASP A 55 6.83 11.30 -4.76
C ASP A 55 6.88 10.39 -5.99
N GLN A 56 7.39 10.91 -7.11
CA GLN A 56 7.56 10.16 -8.34
C GLN A 56 8.56 9.02 -8.15
N ASP A 57 9.72 9.32 -7.54
CA ASP A 57 10.73 8.29 -7.27
C ASP A 57 10.21 7.19 -6.33
N VAL A 58 9.37 7.53 -5.35
CA VAL A 58 8.71 6.54 -4.49
C VAL A 58 7.77 5.65 -5.31
N ILE A 59 6.99 6.22 -6.22
CA ILE A 59 6.09 5.46 -7.09
C ILE A 59 6.89 4.54 -8.02
N ASP A 60 7.99 5.04 -8.60
CA ASP A 60 8.85 4.27 -9.52
C ASP A 60 9.51 3.09 -8.80
N ILE A 61 9.98 3.27 -7.56
CA ILE A 61 10.51 2.17 -6.73
C ILE A 61 9.43 1.12 -6.45
N LEU A 62 8.21 1.53 -6.10
CA LEU A 62 7.11 0.61 -5.89
C LEU A 62 6.71 -0.11 -7.18
N ALA A 63 6.80 0.57 -8.33
CA ALA A 63 6.56 -0.05 -9.63
C ALA A 63 7.64 -1.09 -9.98
N GLU A 64 8.92 -0.79 -9.73
CA GLU A 64 10.00 -1.75 -9.95
C GLU A 64 9.81 -3.02 -9.09
N LEU A 65 9.45 -2.88 -7.81
CA LEU A 65 9.11 -4.03 -6.95
C LEU A 65 7.92 -4.83 -7.50
N ALA A 66 6.87 -4.15 -7.94
CA ALA A 66 5.64 -4.82 -8.42
C ALA A 66 5.85 -5.60 -9.72
N GLN A 67 6.84 -5.27 -10.52
CA GLN A 67 7.22 -6.08 -11.69
C GLN A 67 7.71 -7.48 -11.29
N HIS A 68 8.29 -7.63 -10.09
CA HIS A 68 8.85 -8.85 -9.55
C HIS A 68 7.91 -9.54 -8.56
N SER A 69 7.29 -8.76 -7.64
CA SER A 69 6.37 -9.25 -6.60
C SER A 69 5.44 -8.12 -6.15
N LEU A 70 4.14 -8.29 -6.39
CA LEU A 70 3.16 -7.33 -5.87
C LEU A 70 3.12 -7.34 -4.34
N THR A 71 3.37 -8.49 -3.71
CA THR A 71 3.48 -8.58 -2.23
C THR A 71 4.58 -7.67 -1.71
N ALA A 72 5.78 -7.69 -2.32
CA ALA A 72 6.89 -6.83 -1.93
C ALA A 72 6.54 -5.33 -2.09
N SER A 73 5.93 -4.97 -3.21
CA SER A 73 5.45 -3.60 -3.45
C SER A 73 4.37 -3.18 -2.45
N PHE A 74 3.42 -4.07 -2.14
CA PHE A 74 2.30 -3.78 -1.26
C PHE A 74 2.72 -3.54 0.20
N ILE A 75 3.62 -4.36 0.74
CA ILE A 75 4.15 -4.11 2.09
C ILE A 75 5.02 -2.84 2.12
N SER A 76 5.76 -2.56 1.03
CA SER A 76 6.54 -1.33 0.89
C SER A 76 5.66 -0.09 0.82
N TRP A 77 4.52 -0.16 0.13
CA TRP A 77 3.50 0.88 0.16
C TRP A 77 2.97 1.11 1.58
N GLY A 78 2.67 0.04 2.34
CA GLY A 78 2.24 0.14 3.74
C GLY A 78 3.30 0.81 4.62
N GLN A 79 4.55 0.38 4.51
CA GLN A 79 5.71 0.95 5.19
C GLN A 79 5.85 2.44 4.90
N ARG A 80 5.86 2.79 3.61
CA ARG A 80 6.00 4.17 3.16
C ARG A 80 4.83 5.04 3.61
N THR A 81 3.60 4.52 3.59
CA THR A 81 2.42 5.24 4.08
C THR A 81 2.57 5.63 5.55
N LEU A 82 3.01 4.73 6.41
CA LEU A 82 3.24 5.08 7.82
C LEU A 82 4.35 6.12 7.96
N ILE A 83 5.47 5.95 7.27
CA ILE A 83 6.59 6.91 7.27
C ILE A 83 6.08 8.30 6.86
N ASP A 84 5.32 8.39 5.78
CA ASP A 84 4.78 9.67 5.30
C ASP A 84 3.86 10.34 6.33
N ASN A 85 2.98 9.59 6.99
CA ASN A 85 2.15 10.12 8.07
C ASN A 85 2.98 10.61 9.28
N ILE A 86 4.05 9.91 9.64
CA ILE A 86 4.98 10.34 10.71
C ILE A 86 5.72 11.62 10.31
N LEU A 87 6.07 11.79 9.05
CA LEU A 87 6.75 13.00 8.58
C LEU A 87 5.84 14.23 8.61
N HIS A 88 4.52 14.05 8.45
CA HIS A 88 3.54 15.14 8.39
C HIS A 88 2.86 15.46 9.73
N THR A 89 3.09 14.67 10.79
CA THR A 89 2.57 15.03 12.12
C THR A 89 3.44 16.07 12.80
N ASP A 90 2.81 16.95 13.59
CA ASP A 90 3.49 17.89 14.49
C ASP A 90 4.05 17.18 15.74
N ASN A 91 3.66 15.94 16.01
CA ASN A 91 4.14 15.15 17.12
C ASN A 91 5.54 14.59 16.83
N SER A 92 6.58 15.14 17.49
CA SER A 92 7.98 14.75 17.27
C SER A 92 8.31 13.35 17.78
N TYR A 93 7.53 12.80 18.72
CA TYR A 93 7.78 11.50 19.36
C TYR A 93 8.05 10.38 18.34
N PHE A 94 7.22 10.30 17.28
CA PHE A 94 7.38 9.25 16.29
C PHE A 94 8.63 9.43 15.43
N LYS A 95 8.97 10.68 15.07
CA LYS A 95 10.20 10.97 14.33
C LYS A 95 11.44 10.59 15.12
N GLU A 96 11.45 10.92 16.39
CA GLU A 96 12.57 10.67 17.30
C GLU A 96 12.71 9.18 17.67
N THR A 97 11.57 8.47 17.83
CA THR A 97 11.56 7.10 18.35
C THR A 97 11.54 6.02 17.27
N TYR A 98 10.82 6.25 16.17
CA TYR A 98 10.50 5.20 15.21
C TYR A 98 11.00 5.46 13.79
N LEU A 99 11.29 6.70 13.39
CA LEU A 99 11.61 6.97 11.98
C LEU A 99 12.79 6.13 11.48
N GLU A 100 13.92 6.14 12.19
CA GLU A 100 15.10 5.36 11.76
C GLU A 100 14.82 3.85 11.77
N LYS A 101 14.05 3.35 12.73
CA LYS A 101 13.65 1.93 12.79
C LYS A 101 12.77 1.51 11.62
N LEU A 102 11.92 2.43 11.13
CA LEU A 102 11.11 2.20 9.93
C LEU A 102 11.95 2.30 8.65
N LEU A 103 12.90 3.24 8.60
CA LEU A 103 13.80 3.41 7.45
C LEU A 103 14.77 2.24 7.29
N SER A 104 15.21 1.64 8.39
CA SER A 104 16.10 0.48 8.42
C SER A 104 15.38 -0.87 8.26
N GLY A 105 14.03 -0.88 8.35
CA GLY A 105 13.23 -2.11 8.33
C GLY A 105 13.22 -2.88 9.66
N GLU A 106 13.85 -2.36 10.73
CA GLU A 106 13.76 -2.94 12.07
C GLU A 106 12.31 -3.02 12.53
N TYR A 107 11.53 -1.96 12.28
CA TYR A 107 10.09 -1.92 12.53
C TYR A 107 9.30 -1.94 11.22
N ALA A 108 8.25 -2.74 11.20
CA ALA A 108 7.29 -2.71 10.12
C ALA A 108 6.24 -1.61 10.32
N GLY A 109 5.88 -0.91 9.25
CA GLY A 109 4.79 0.06 9.23
C GLY A 109 3.48 -0.61 8.83
N ALA A 110 2.65 -0.95 9.80
CA ALA A 110 1.37 -1.60 9.57
C ALA A 110 0.27 -0.57 9.32
N THR A 111 -0.36 -0.61 8.14
CA THR A 111 -1.35 0.36 7.71
C THR A 111 -2.76 -0.19 7.88
N ALA A 112 -3.54 0.41 8.79
CA ALA A 112 -4.92 0.02 9.11
C ALA A 112 -5.93 1.13 8.78
N LEU A 113 -5.72 1.84 7.66
CA LEU A 113 -6.53 2.99 7.27
C LEU A 113 -7.76 2.63 6.43
N SER A 114 -7.98 1.36 6.08
CA SER A 114 -9.12 0.98 5.22
C SER A 114 -10.49 1.32 5.82
N ASN A 115 -10.67 1.12 7.12
CA ASN A 115 -11.89 1.53 7.83
C ASN A 115 -12.00 3.05 7.94
N ALA A 116 -10.87 3.75 8.18
CA ALA A 116 -10.85 5.21 8.23
C ALA A 116 -11.30 5.85 6.92
N VAL A 117 -10.81 5.34 5.77
CA VAL A 117 -11.19 5.85 4.43
C VAL A 117 -12.68 5.65 4.16
N LYS A 118 -13.27 4.54 4.60
CA LYS A 118 -14.71 4.30 4.48
C LYS A 118 -15.54 5.18 5.43
N TYR A 119 -15.06 5.38 6.66
CA TYR A 119 -15.68 6.30 7.62
C TYR A 119 -15.71 7.73 7.09
N LEU A 120 -14.59 8.23 6.53
CA LEU A 120 -14.50 9.57 5.93
C LEU A 120 -15.38 9.74 4.67
N SER A 121 -15.93 8.65 4.15
CA SER A 121 -16.86 8.63 3.01
C SER A 121 -18.30 8.28 3.44
N ASP A 122 -18.59 8.32 4.73
CA ASP A 122 -19.90 7.99 5.33
C ASP A 122 -20.42 6.58 4.98
N LEU A 123 -19.50 5.61 4.73
CA LEU A 123 -19.85 4.24 4.35
C LEU A 123 -19.85 3.27 5.54
N GLU A 124 -19.01 3.50 6.55
CA GLU A 124 -18.87 2.63 7.73
C GLU A 124 -18.60 3.46 8.98
N GLU A 125 -18.97 2.95 10.16
CA GLU A 125 -18.51 3.48 11.44
C GLU A 125 -17.05 3.06 11.72
N LEU A 126 -16.37 3.80 12.63
CA LEU A 126 -15.04 3.43 13.07
C LEU A 126 -15.06 2.16 13.94
N ASN A 127 -14.16 1.23 13.63
CA ASN A 127 -14.02 -0.05 14.32
C ASN A 127 -13.31 0.05 15.67
N VAL A 128 -12.54 1.12 15.90
CA VAL A 128 -11.85 1.39 17.17
C VAL A 128 -12.41 2.65 17.78
N ARG A 129 -12.78 2.55 19.06
CA ARG A 129 -13.38 3.64 19.83
C ARG A 129 -12.41 4.10 20.92
N ILE A 130 -12.45 5.39 21.21
CA ILE A 130 -11.77 6.01 22.35
C ILE A 130 -12.78 6.11 23.48
N LEU A 131 -12.48 5.47 24.61
CA LEU A 131 -13.30 5.49 25.82
C LEU A 131 -12.57 6.32 26.88
N GLU A 132 -13.29 7.22 27.56
CA GLU A 132 -12.74 7.98 28.67
C GLU A 132 -13.19 7.36 30.00
N GLU A 133 -12.21 7.03 30.85
CA GLU A 133 -12.46 6.50 32.20
C GLU A 133 -11.48 7.15 33.19
N ASN A 134 -11.99 7.78 34.23
CA ASN A 134 -11.19 8.44 35.28
C ASN A 134 -10.16 9.46 34.73
N GLY A 135 -10.49 10.17 33.67
CA GLY A 135 -9.59 11.15 33.04
C GLY A 135 -8.48 10.53 32.17
N GLN A 136 -8.56 9.24 31.88
CA GLN A 136 -7.66 8.53 30.96
C GLN A 136 -8.42 8.04 29.74
N LEU A 137 -7.75 8.03 28.60
CA LEU A 137 -8.29 7.54 27.31
C LEU A 137 -7.84 6.10 27.05
N TYR A 138 -8.76 5.27 26.58
CA TYR A 138 -8.51 3.88 26.25
C TYR A 138 -9.02 3.55 24.86
N LEU A 139 -8.25 2.75 24.10
CA LEU A 139 -8.65 2.22 22.82
C LEU A 139 -9.37 0.88 23.01
N LYS A 140 -10.53 0.70 22.35
CA LYS A 140 -11.29 -0.55 22.34
C LYS A 140 -11.87 -0.81 20.98
N GLY A 141 -11.63 -2.00 20.44
CA GLY A 141 -12.15 -2.40 19.13
C GLY A 141 -11.28 -3.41 18.42
N ARG A 142 -11.55 -3.63 17.12
CA ARG A 142 -10.83 -4.60 16.31
C ARG A 142 -10.69 -4.11 14.87
N LEU A 143 -9.48 -4.16 14.35
CA LEU A 143 -9.14 -3.88 12.96
C LEU A 143 -8.98 -5.23 12.23
N PRO A 144 -9.86 -5.58 11.29
CA PRO A 144 -9.89 -6.93 10.74
C PRO A 144 -8.80 -7.21 9.69
N TRP A 145 -8.27 -6.16 9.03
CA TRP A 145 -7.41 -6.28 7.85
C TRP A 145 -6.23 -5.32 7.98
N VAL A 146 -5.15 -5.76 8.61
CA VAL A 146 -3.97 -4.92 8.82
C VAL A 146 -2.76 -5.58 8.16
N THR A 147 -2.33 -5.01 7.06
CA THR A 147 -1.16 -5.46 6.29
C THR A 147 0.13 -5.02 6.96
N ASN A 148 1.20 -5.78 6.75
CA ASN A 148 2.53 -5.53 7.30
C ASN A 148 2.55 -5.54 8.85
N ALA A 149 1.57 -6.21 9.47
CA ALA A 149 1.53 -6.47 10.91
C ALA A 149 2.36 -7.73 11.21
N ARG A 150 3.70 -7.62 11.22
CA ARG A 150 4.60 -8.72 11.57
C ARG A 150 4.24 -9.28 12.96
N ARG A 151 4.84 -10.41 13.35
CA ARG A 151 4.56 -11.02 14.67
C ARG A 151 4.97 -10.14 15.82
N ASP A 152 6.01 -9.32 15.61
CA ASP A 152 6.56 -8.33 16.55
C ASP A 152 7.14 -7.14 15.80
N GLN A 153 7.63 -6.13 16.51
CA GLN A 153 8.33 -4.97 15.96
C GLN A 153 7.57 -4.30 14.82
N PHE A 154 6.30 -3.99 15.03
CA PHE A 154 5.53 -3.15 14.11
C PHE A 154 4.85 -2.00 14.84
N LEU A 155 4.61 -0.93 14.07
CA LEU A 155 3.83 0.22 14.48
C LEU A 155 2.59 0.27 13.59
N THR A 156 1.38 0.31 14.17
CA THR A 156 0.14 0.34 13.38
C THR A 156 -0.54 1.68 13.46
N ILE A 157 -0.87 2.26 12.28
CA ILE A 157 -1.61 3.52 12.15
C ILE A 157 -3.08 3.24 11.80
N PHE A 158 -4.00 3.93 12.50
CA PHE A 158 -5.44 3.84 12.26
C PHE A 158 -6.17 5.09 12.80
N VAL A 159 -7.48 5.15 12.58
CA VAL A 159 -8.36 6.18 13.15
C VAL A 159 -9.22 5.57 14.24
N ALA A 160 -9.36 6.30 15.35
CA ALA A 160 -10.24 5.96 16.45
C ALA A 160 -11.17 7.15 16.77
N GLY A 161 -12.44 6.88 17.06
CA GLY A 161 -13.48 7.89 17.30
C GLY A 161 -14.08 7.79 18.68
N PHE A 162 -14.74 8.84 19.11
CA PHE A 162 -15.47 8.89 20.39
C PHE A 162 -16.93 8.44 20.18
N PRO A 163 -17.44 7.48 20.96
CA PRO A 163 -18.83 7.00 20.82
C PRO A 163 -19.88 8.10 21.01
N ASP A 164 -19.60 9.04 21.91
CA ASP A 164 -20.53 10.12 22.29
C ASP A 164 -20.34 11.40 21.45
N ASP A 165 -19.31 11.44 20.61
CA ASP A 165 -19.03 12.52 19.67
C ASP A 165 -18.54 11.99 18.33
N PRO A 166 -19.44 11.62 17.42
CA PRO A 166 -19.08 11.10 16.10
C PRO A 166 -18.29 12.08 15.21
N SER A 167 -18.29 13.37 15.54
CA SER A 167 -17.54 14.38 14.79
C SER A 167 -16.06 14.42 15.14
N THR A 168 -15.68 13.87 16.30
CA THR A 168 -14.30 13.86 16.80
C THR A 168 -13.65 12.49 16.57
N SER A 169 -12.54 12.50 15.85
CA SER A 169 -11.75 11.31 15.61
C SER A 169 -10.25 11.62 15.53
N TYR A 170 -9.45 10.71 16.09
CA TYR A 170 -7.99 10.87 16.17
C TYR A 170 -7.29 9.90 15.24
N VAL A 171 -6.21 10.38 14.61
CA VAL A 171 -5.23 9.51 13.98
C VAL A 171 -4.22 9.09 15.03
N VAL A 172 -4.09 7.80 15.24
CA VAL A 172 -3.21 7.24 16.26
C VAL A 172 -2.28 6.18 15.66
N ALA A 173 -1.09 6.01 16.27
CA ALA A 173 -0.22 4.89 15.96
C ALA A 173 0.18 4.18 17.26
N VAL A 174 -0.01 2.84 17.27
CA VAL A 174 0.21 2.00 18.45
C VAL A 174 1.28 0.97 18.13
N PRO A 175 2.33 0.84 19.00
CA PRO A 175 3.36 -0.17 18.81
C PRO A 175 2.86 -1.55 19.21
N SER A 176 3.47 -2.59 18.59
CA SER A 176 3.06 -3.99 18.75
C SER A 176 3.19 -4.54 20.17
N ASP A 177 4.02 -3.94 21.00
CA ASP A 177 4.25 -4.31 22.41
C ASP A 177 3.35 -3.58 23.41
N ALA A 178 2.33 -2.84 22.92
CA ALA A 178 1.39 -2.15 23.81
C ALA A 178 0.61 -3.15 24.67
N GLU A 179 0.44 -2.83 25.96
CA GLU A 179 -0.31 -3.66 26.89
C GLU A 179 -1.79 -3.75 26.48
N ASN A 180 -2.40 -4.92 26.61
CA ASN A 180 -3.80 -5.22 26.19
C ASN A 180 -4.05 -5.08 24.69
N PHE A 181 -3.01 -5.10 23.87
CA PHE A 181 -3.06 -5.17 22.42
C PHE A 181 -2.70 -6.59 21.97
N SER A 182 -3.40 -7.10 20.97
CA SER A 182 -3.11 -8.42 20.41
C SER A 182 -3.30 -8.49 18.91
N ARG A 183 -2.49 -9.35 18.28
CA ARG A 183 -2.50 -9.71 16.88
C ARG A 183 -3.01 -11.15 16.72
N SER A 184 -3.86 -11.42 15.71
CA SER A 184 -4.23 -12.79 15.34
C SER A 184 -3.07 -13.50 14.63
N GLU A 185 -3.22 -14.80 14.37
CA GLU A 185 -2.43 -15.45 13.30
C GLU A 185 -2.66 -14.74 11.96
N ASP A 186 -1.78 -15.00 11.00
CA ASP A 186 -1.93 -14.49 9.64
C ASP A 186 -3.26 -14.92 9.04
N LEU A 187 -3.93 -14.01 8.36
CA LEU A 187 -5.14 -14.32 7.61
C LEU A 187 -4.76 -15.05 6.32
N GLU A 188 -5.55 -16.05 5.97
CA GLU A 188 -5.33 -16.83 4.75
C GLU A 188 -5.98 -16.15 3.54
N PHE A 189 -5.19 -15.90 2.50
CA PHE A 189 -5.61 -15.29 1.24
C PHE A 189 -5.22 -16.17 0.05
N VAL A 190 -5.82 -15.89 -1.09
CA VAL A 190 -5.49 -16.56 -2.37
C VAL A 190 -4.17 -16.07 -2.97
N SER A 191 -3.65 -14.94 -2.49
CA SER A 191 -2.46 -14.25 -2.96
C SER A 191 -1.98 -13.27 -1.89
N LEU A 192 -0.78 -12.70 -2.02
CA LEU A 192 -0.21 -11.70 -1.10
C LEU A 192 -0.05 -12.22 0.34
N GLN A 193 0.11 -13.52 0.51
CA GLN A 193 0.16 -14.17 1.83
C GLN A 193 1.36 -13.69 2.68
N GLY A 194 2.51 -13.43 2.06
CA GLY A 194 3.70 -12.86 2.71
C GLY A 194 3.55 -11.40 3.14
N GLY A 195 2.39 -10.79 2.94
CA GLY A 195 2.05 -9.44 3.40
C GLY A 195 1.86 -9.32 4.91
N ASN A 196 1.98 -10.41 5.69
CA ASN A 196 1.80 -10.45 7.14
C ASN A 196 0.48 -9.77 7.58
N THR A 197 -0.60 -10.03 6.85
CA THR A 197 -1.90 -9.42 7.15
C THR A 197 -2.59 -10.17 8.28
N ALA A 198 -2.98 -9.43 9.31
CA ALA A 198 -3.61 -9.98 10.52
C ALA A 198 -4.76 -9.08 11.00
N ALA A 199 -5.56 -9.60 11.92
CA ALA A 199 -6.48 -8.78 12.69
C ALA A 199 -5.83 -8.30 13.98
N LEU A 200 -6.05 -7.03 14.32
CA LEU A 200 -5.55 -6.41 15.54
C LEU A 200 -6.70 -6.11 16.50
N THR A 201 -6.54 -6.45 17.77
CA THR A 201 -7.57 -6.25 18.80
C THR A 201 -7.04 -5.38 19.92
N PHE A 202 -7.79 -4.35 20.26
CA PHE A 202 -7.54 -3.41 21.36
C PHE A 202 -8.53 -3.71 22.50
N ASN A 203 -8.02 -4.25 23.61
CA ASN A 203 -8.84 -4.58 24.76
C ASN A 203 -8.56 -3.61 25.92
N LYS A 204 -9.06 -2.37 25.79
CA LYS A 204 -8.76 -1.26 26.72
C LYS A 204 -7.25 -0.96 26.76
N VAL A 205 -6.63 -0.76 25.62
CA VAL A 205 -5.25 -0.26 25.49
C VAL A 205 -5.23 1.19 25.97
N LEU A 206 -4.39 1.53 26.94
CA LEU A 206 -4.22 2.92 27.39
C LEU A 206 -3.69 3.76 26.22
N LEU A 207 -4.46 4.76 25.78
CA LEU A 207 -4.03 5.70 24.76
C LEU A 207 -3.10 6.74 25.37
N LYS A 208 -1.83 6.65 25.04
CA LYS A 208 -0.83 7.64 25.45
C LYS A 208 -0.90 8.87 24.54
N GLU A 209 -0.70 10.06 25.09
CA GLU A 209 -0.73 11.31 24.32
C GLU A 209 0.31 11.31 23.19
N GLU A 210 1.50 10.74 23.43
CA GLU A 210 2.54 10.60 22.43
C GLU A 210 2.17 9.67 21.26
N TRP A 211 1.11 8.87 21.35
CA TRP A 211 0.63 8.00 20.28
C TRP A 211 -0.38 8.67 19.33
N ILE A 212 -0.74 9.91 19.60
CA ILE A 212 -1.70 10.68 18.78
C ILE A 212 -0.92 11.46 17.71
N LEU A 213 -1.13 11.10 16.43
CA LEU A 213 -0.56 11.85 15.31
C LEU A 213 -1.36 13.13 15.03
N SER A 214 -2.69 13.05 15.15
CA SER A 214 -3.57 14.19 14.97
C SER A 214 -4.88 13.99 15.74
N LYS A 215 -5.41 15.08 16.29
CA LYS A 215 -6.75 15.13 16.91
C LYS A 215 -7.86 15.51 15.92
N ASP A 216 -7.52 15.70 14.65
CA ASP A 216 -8.43 15.91 13.53
C ASP A 216 -8.08 14.95 12.39
N ALA A 217 -8.74 13.77 12.39
CA ALA A 217 -8.48 12.75 11.39
C ALA A 217 -8.94 13.17 9.98
N HIS A 218 -10.01 13.98 9.87
CA HIS A 218 -10.53 14.44 8.59
C HIS A 218 -9.51 15.33 7.86
N GLN A 219 -9.01 16.36 8.56
CA GLN A 219 -8.03 17.29 7.99
C GLN A 219 -6.71 16.56 7.69
N PHE A 220 -6.21 15.79 8.65
CA PHE A 220 -4.93 15.12 8.53
C PHE A 220 -4.90 14.13 7.35
N LEU A 221 -5.91 13.26 7.24
CA LEU A 221 -5.97 12.29 6.15
C LEU A 221 -6.29 12.93 4.80
N ALA A 222 -7.04 14.04 4.76
CA ALA A 222 -7.27 14.77 3.51
C ALA A 222 -5.96 15.35 2.95
N GLN A 223 -5.09 15.87 3.79
CA GLN A 223 -3.78 16.41 3.41
C GLN A 223 -2.80 15.31 2.94
N ASN A 224 -2.86 14.12 3.57
CA ASN A 224 -1.97 12.99 3.24
C ASN A 224 -2.52 12.10 2.11
N ARG A 225 -3.77 12.29 1.68
CA ARG A 225 -4.42 11.50 0.62
C ARG A 225 -3.63 11.43 -0.70
N PRO A 226 -3.04 12.53 -1.22
CA PRO A 226 -2.31 12.47 -2.49
C PRO A 226 -1.15 11.47 -2.46
N ALA A 227 -0.36 11.43 -1.40
CA ALA A 227 0.71 10.46 -1.22
C ALA A 227 0.15 9.04 -1.01
N PHE A 228 -0.82 8.88 -0.10
CA PHE A 228 -1.44 7.59 0.21
C PHE A 228 -2.01 6.88 -1.04
N LEU A 229 -2.78 7.61 -1.86
CA LEU A 229 -3.33 7.07 -3.11
C LEU A 229 -2.30 7.05 -4.23
N GLY A 230 -1.47 8.09 -4.35
CA GLY A 230 -0.45 8.19 -5.39
C GLY A 230 0.53 7.02 -5.36
N TYR A 231 0.97 6.62 -4.18
CA TYR A 231 1.88 5.47 -4.03
C TYR A 231 1.24 4.13 -4.45
N GLN A 232 -0.09 3.98 -4.35
CA GLN A 232 -0.78 2.78 -4.86
C GLN A 232 -0.65 2.60 -6.38
N PHE A 233 -0.41 3.67 -7.12
CA PHE A 233 -0.19 3.56 -8.57
C PHE A 233 1.09 2.79 -8.90
N GLY A 234 2.11 2.84 -8.04
CA GLY A 234 3.31 2.03 -8.20
C GLY A 234 2.99 0.54 -8.29
N LEU A 235 2.08 0.04 -7.43
CA LEU A 235 1.63 -1.36 -7.47
C LEU A 235 1.03 -1.71 -8.84
N ALA A 236 0.18 -0.82 -9.34
CA ALA A 236 -0.54 -1.03 -10.59
C ALA A 236 0.38 -0.88 -11.82
N PHE A 237 1.23 0.15 -11.83
CA PHE A 237 2.18 0.38 -12.91
C PHE A 237 3.11 -0.81 -13.12
N GLY A 238 3.78 -1.26 -12.05
CA GLY A 238 4.74 -2.36 -12.18
C GLY A 238 4.09 -3.67 -12.61
N LEU A 239 2.90 -3.99 -12.10
CA LEU A 239 2.18 -5.20 -12.52
C LEU A 239 1.75 -5.12 -13.99
N ALA A 240 1.23 -3.97 -14.44
CA ALA A 240 0.85 -3.77 -15.84
C ALA A 240 2.08 -3.81 -16.78
N GLU A 241 3.17 -3.13 -16.41
CA GLU A 241 4.43 -3.12 -17.16
C GLU A 241 4.99 -4.53 -17.35
N ARG A 242 5.03 -5.30 -16.26
CA ARG A 242 5.49 -6.69 -16.34
C ARG A 242 4.61 -7.52 -17.25
N SER A 243 3.29 -7.41 -17.12
CA SER A 243 2.34 -8.11 -17.97
C SER A 243 2.50 -7.75 -19.44
N LEU A 244 2.60 -6.45 -19.76
CA LEU A 244 2.80 -5.96 -21.13
C LEU A 244 4.17 -6.35 -21.70
N SER A 245 5.21 -6.42 -20.89
CA SER A 245 6.53 -6.95 -21.29
C SER A 245 6.46 -8.44 -21.68
N GLU A 246 5.66 -9.24 -20.96
CA GLU A 246 5.45 -10.65 -21.34
C GLU A 246 4.66 -10.78 -22.65
N VAL A 247 3.69 -9.88 -22.91
CA VAL A 247 2.98 -9.81 -24.20
C VAL A 247 3.95 -9.48 -25.33
N GLU A 248 4.79 -8.46 -25.15
CA GLU A 248 5.75 -8.00 -26.17
C GLU A 248 6.63 -9.13 -26.71
N LYS A 249 7.11 -10.03 -25.83
CA LYS A 249 7.92 -11.20 -26.20
C LYS A 249 7.22 -12.16 -27.17
N GLU A 250 5.89 -12.17 -27.18
CA GLU A 250 5.07 -13.06 -28.00
C GLU A 250 4.55 -12.39 -29.29
N LEU A 251 4.67 -11.06 -29.46
CA LEU A 251 4.12 -10.32 -30.62
C LEU A 251 4.68 -10.82 -31.95
N GLY A 252 5.93 -11.26 -31.98
CA GLY A 252 6.52 -11.84 -33.21
C GLY A 252 5.77 -13.06 -33.74
N LYS A 253 5.06 -13.81 -32.88
CA LYS A 253 4.23 -14.96 -33.23
C LYS A 253 2.73 -14.63 -33.24
N ARG A 254 2.33 -13.53 -32.62
CA ARG A 254 0.95 -13.12 -32.37
C ARG A 254 0.74 -11.65 -32.71
N SER A 255 1.18 -11.23 -33.87
CA SER A 255 1.14 -9.85 -34.33
C SER A 255 -0.26 -9.23 -34.36
N VAL A 256 -1.32 -10.05 -34.36
CA VAL A 256 -2.73 -9.62 -34.22
C VAL A 256 -3.00 -8.87 -32.90
N LEU A 257 -2.18 -9.07 -31.88
CA LEU A 257 -2.30 -8.39 -30.56
C LEU A 257 -1.53 -7.05 -30.50
N THR A 258 -0.82 -6.66 -31.56
CA THR A 258 0.08 -5.49 -31.55
C THR A 258 -0.67 -4.18 -31.28
N ASP A 259 -1.82 -3.98 -31.89
CA ASP A 259 -2.57 -2.72 -31.75
C ASP A 259 -3.17 -2.60 -30.34
N GLU A 260 -3.68 -3.70 -29.79
CA GLU A 260 -4.20 -3.74 -28.42
C GLU A 260 -3.09 -3.55 -27.38
N TRP A 261 -1.93 -4.19 -27.59
CA TRP A 261 -0.75 -3.97 -26.76
C TRP A 261 -0.30 -2.51 -26.76
N LYS A 262 -0.16 -1.88 -27.92
CA LYS A 262 0.18 -0.46 -28.04
C LYS A 262 -0.82 0.42 -27.30
N HIS A 263 -2.11 0.15 -27.47
CA HIS A 263 -3.16 0.90 -26.79
C HIS A 263 -3.00 0.82 -25.26
N GLN A 264 -2.73 -0.37 -24.69
CA GLN A 264 -2.53 -0.50 -23.26
C GLN A 264 -1.27 0.23 -22.77
N VAL A 265 -0.17 0.19 -23.53
CA VAL A 265 1.06 0.95 -23.22
C VAL A 265 0.79 2.46 -23.22
N GLU A 266 0.07 2.97 -24.22
CA GLU A 266 -0.30 4.38 -24.32
C GLU A 266 -1.21 4.82 -23.16
N GLN A 267 -2.20 4.02 -22.78
CA GLN A 267 -3.08 4.30 -21.65
C GLN A 267 -2.31 4.33 -20.33
N LEU A 268 -1.43 3.36 -20.10
CA LEU A 268 -0.59 3.29 -18.92
C LEU A 268 0.27 4.55 -18.75
N GLU A 269 0.92 4.97 -19.84
CA GLU A 269 1.78 6.14 -19.87
C GLU A 269 0.99 7.45 -19.71
N ALA A 270 -0.18 7.57 -20.32
CA ALA A 270 -1.04 8.73 -20.13
C ALA A 270 -1.47 8.92 -18.67
N ILE A 271 -1.87 7.83 -18.00
CA ILE A 271 -2.23 7.87 -16.57
C ILE A 271 -1.00 8.27 -15.71
N ARG A 272 0.18 7.74 -16.03
CA ARG A 272 1.43 8.09 -15.32
C ARG A 272 1.74 9.58 -15.43
N GLN A 273 1.67 10.13 -16.63
CA GLN A 273 1.94 11.55 -16.86
C GLN A 273 0.96 12.45 -16.11
N GLU A 274 -0.33 12.13 -16.12
CA GLU A 274 -1.35 12.89 -15.40
C GLU A 274 -1.15 12.80 -13.89
N LEU A 275 -0.84 11.61 -13.36
CA LEU A 275 -0.53 11.43 -11.94
C LEU A 275 0.69 12.26 -11.53
N TYR A 276 1.80 12.18 -12.29
CA TYR A 276 3.04 12.90 -11.98
C TYR A 276 2.88 14.40 -12.09
N ARG A 277 2.12 14.88 -13.09
CA ARG A 277 1.74 16.28 -13.20
C ARG A 277 1.01 16.77 -11.95
N GLY A 278 0.03 16.00 -11.45
CA GLY A 278 -0.73 16.37 -10.25
C GLY A 278 0.09 16.27 -8.96
N LEU A 279 1.00 15.30 -8.84
CA LEU A 279 1.86 15.13 -7.66
C LEU A 279 3.06 16.09 -7.62
N SER A 280 3.38 16.78 -8.72
CA SER A 280 4.42 17.83 -8.71
C SER A 280 4.08 18.98 -7.74
N ASP A 281 2.80 19.16 -7.43
CA ASP A 281 2.29 19.95 -6.33
C ASP A 281 1.25 19.12 -5.56
N ARG A 282 1.61 18.60 -4.38
CA ARG A 282 0.70 17.77 -3.56
C ARG A 282 -0.63 18.48 -3.25
N SER A 283 -0.65 19.83 -3.19
CA SER A 283 -1.87 20.60 -2.94
C SER A 283 -2.90 20.46 -4.06
N TYR A 284 -2.47 20.13 -5.28
CA TYR A 284 -3.35 19.94 -6.42
C TYR A 284 -4.39 18.84 -6.17
N PHE A 285 -3.98 17.66 -5.75
CA PHE A 285 -4.91 16.56 -5.46
C PHE A 285 -5.61 16.66 -4.10
N VAL A 286 -5.15 17.54 -3.21
CA VAL A 286 -5.93 17.90 -2.02
C VAL A 286 -7.19 18.68 -2.42
N THR A 287 -7.03 19.63 -3.37
CA THR A 287 -8.12 20.47 -3.87
C THR A 287 -8.95 19.82 -4.98
N ASN A 288 -8.34 18.91 -5.77
CA ASN A 288 -8.98 18.20 -6.88
C ASN A 288 -8.99 16.68 -6.68
N PRO A 289 -9.54 16.15 -5.57
CA PRO A 289 -9.45 14.73 -5.25
C PRO A 289 -10.15 13.83 -6.26
N ARG A 290 -11.19 14.34 -6.94
CA ARG A 290 -11.96 13.59 -7.95
C ARG A 290 -11.11 13.14 -9.14
N GLU A 291 -10.15 13.96 -9.57
CA GLU A 291 -9.24 13.59 -10.65
C GLU A 291 -8.36 12.40 -10.24
N LEU A 292 -7.78 12.44 -9.03
CA LEU A 292 -7.00 11.33 -8.49
C LEU A 292 -7.85 10.05 -8.34
N PHE A 293 -9.12 10.19 -7.95
CA PHE A 293 -10.03 9.05 -7.82
C PHE A 293 -10.34 8.42 -9.19
N GLN A 294 -10.55 9.24 -10.23
CA GLN A 294 -10.76 8.75 -11.57
C GLN A 294 -9.53 8.02 -12.10
N LEU A 295 -8.34 8.64 -12.01
CA LEU A 295 -7.08 7.99 -12.40
C LEU A 295 -6.89 6.64 -11.68
N ARG A 296 -7.27 6.55 -10.38
CA ARG A 296 -7.17 5.31 -9.60
C ARG A 296 -8.13 4.22 -10.09
N ILE A 297 -9.29 4.58 -10.61
CA ILE A 297 -10.21 3.64 -11.26
C ILE A 297 -9.63 3.19 -12.60
N ASP A 298 -9.17 4.14 -13.43
CA ASP A 298 -8.69 3.87 -14.80
C ASP A 298 -7.47 2.94 -14.80
N ILE A 299 -6.53 3.14 -13.85
CA ILE A 299 -5.35 2.27 -13.77
C ILE A 299 -5.70 0.82 -13.41
N VAL A 300 -6.74 0.58 -12.61
CA VAL A 300 -7.21 -0.78 -12.32
C VAL A 300 -7.74 -1.47 -13.57
N ASP A 301 -8.46 -0.73 -14.42
CA ASP A 301 -8.98 -1.26 -15.67
C ASP A 301 -7.82 -1.57 -16.65
N VAL A 302 -6.78 -0.72 -16.72
CA VAL A 302 -5.57 -0.97 -17.53
C VAL A 302 -4.85 -2.25 -17.06
N VAL A 303 -4.68 -2.44 -15.75
CA VAL A 303 -4.05 -3.67 -15.21
C VAL A 303 -4.85 -4.91 -15.59
N ALA A 304 -6.17 -4.87 -15.44
CA ALA A 304 -7.04 -6.00 -15.78
C ALA A 304 -6.94 -6.37 -17.27
N GLN A 305 -6.93 -5.38 -18.17
CA GLN A 305 -6.78 -5.58 -19.61
C GLN A 305 -5.36 -6.09 -19.95
N SER A 306 -4.32 -5.57 -19.33
CA SER A 306 -2.94 -6.03 -19.53
C SER A 306 -2.77 -7.51 -19.16
N LEU A 307 -3.36 -7.96 -18.04
CA LEU A 307 -3.34 -9.35 -17.61
C LEU A 307 -4.14 -10.26 -18.56
N LEU A 308 -5.31 -9.81 -19.03
CA LEU A 308 -6.09 -10.55 -20.04
C LEU A 308 -5.31 -10.68 -21.36
N LEU A 309 -4.59 -9.65 -21.75
CA LEU A 309 -3.75 -9.66 -22.96
C LEU A 309 -2.55 -10.59 -22.78
N GLU A 310 -1.92 -10.62 -21.62
CA GLU A 310 -0.85 -11.58 -21.27
C GLU A 310 -1.34 -13.02 -21.38
N LEU A 311 -2.54 -13.32 -20.87
CA LEU A 311 -3.12 -14.66 -20.99
C LEU A 311 -3.31 -15.05 -22.46
N GLN A 312 -3.82 -14.15 -23.31
CA GLN A 312 -3.99 -14.38 -24.73
C GLN A 312 -2.64 -14.59 -25.43
N ALA A 313 -1.65 -13.79 -25.10
CA ALA A 313 -0.30 -13.90 -25.63
C ALA A 313 0.42 -15.19 -25.18
N GLY A 314 0.28 -15.61 -23.93
CA GLY A 314 0.83 -16.84 -23.36
C GLY A 314 0.07 -18.10 -23.82
N GLY A 315 -1.24 -17.97 -24.06
CA GLY A 315 -2.14 -19.08 -24.38
C GLY A 315 -2.13 -20.15 -23.28
N GLY A 316 -2.35 -21.40 -23.64
CA GLY A 316 -2.44 -22.51 -22.70
C GLY A 316 -1.21 -22.69 -21.78
N ARG A 317 -0.05 -22.19 -22.20
CA ARG A 317 1.17 -22.22 -21.35
C ARG A 317 1.01 -21.36 -20.09
N GLY A 318 0.39 -20.17 -20.21
CA GLY A 318 0.11 -19.30 -19.06
C GLY A 318 -0.90 -19.91 -18.08
N TYR A 319 -1.82 -20.73 -18.56
CA TYR A 319 -2.89 -21.35 -17.77
C TYR A 319 -2.51 -22.69 -17.14
N PHE A 320 -1.31 -23.20 -17.42
CA PHE A 320 -0.85 -24.47 -16.87
C PHE A 320 -0.37 -24.31 -15.43
N SER A 321 -0.90 -25.11 -14.51
CA SER A 321 -0.64 -24.98 -13.05
C SER A 321 0.84 -25.12 -12.62
N LYS A 322 1.67 -25.79 -13.45
CA LYS A 322 3.11 -25.93 -13.26
C LYS A 322 3.92 -25.00 -14.16
N SER A 323 3.27 -23.97 -14.70
CA SER A 323 3.96 -22.97 -15.51
C SER A 323 4.96 -22.18 -14.68
N THR A 324 6.13 -21.95 -15.21
CA THR A 324 7.17 -21.08 -14.61
C THR A 324 7.08 -19.64 -15.11
N SER A 325 6.02 -19.30 -15.86
CA SER A 325 5.84 -17.94 -16.42
C SER A 325 5.50 -16.86 -15.38
N GLY A 326 5.10 -17.28 -14.18
CA GLY A 326 4.62 -16.39 -13.13
C GLY A 326 3.24 -15.75 -13.43
N PHE A 327 2.59 -16.09 -14.55
CA PHE A 327 1.29 -15.50 -14.93
C PHE A 327 0.20 -15.72 -13.89
N ILE A 328 0.05 -16.94 -13.35
CA ILE A 328 -1.01 -17.26 -12.36
C ILE A 328 -0.82 -16.41 -11.09
N ARG A 329 0.43 -16.19 -10.66
CA ARG A 329 0.72 -15.30 -9.54
C ARG A 329 0.26 -13.88 -9.87
N ARG A 330 0.72 -13.30 -10.99
CA ARG A 330 0.32 -11.94 -11.41
C ARG A 330 -1.19 -11.79 -11.57
N TRP A 331 -1.87 -12.81 -12.08
CA TRP A 331 -3.33 -12.82 -12.18
C TRP A 331 -4.01 -12.72 -10.83
N ASN A 332 -3.57 -13.51 -9.84
CA ASN A 332 -4.10 -13.47 -8.48
C ASN A 332 -3.75 -12.16 -7.77
N GLU A 333 -2.51 -11.70 -7.90
CA GLU A 333 -2.04 -10.39 -7.41
C GLU A 333 -2.90 -9.25 -7.99
N GLY A 334 -3.16 -9.26 -9.30
CA GLY A 334 -3.96 -8.24 -9.98
C GLY A 334 -5.41 -8.18 -9.52
N ALA A 335 -5.99 -9.32 -9.13
CA ALA A 335 -7.34 -9.39 -8.59
C ALA A 335 -7.50 -8.60 -7.27
N PHE A 336 -6.41 -8.30 -6.58
CA PHE A 336 -6.41 -7.50 -5.34
C PHE A 336 -6.55 -6.00 -5.61
N LEU A 337 -6.03 -5.48 -6.71
CA LEU A 337 -5.97 -4.03 -6.95
C LEU A 337 -7.33 -3.32 -6.95
N PRO A 338 -8.43 -3.90 -7.46
CA PRO A 338 -9.77 -3.28 -7.36
C PRO A 338 -10.30 -3.13 -5.93
N ILE A 339 -9.80 -3.93 -4.98
CA ILE A 339 -10.32 -3.99 -3.61
C ILE A 339 -9.40 -3.35 -2.57
N VAL A 340 -8.17 -2.97 -2.92
CA VAL A 340 -7.32 -2.19 -2.01
C VAL A 340 -7.96 -0.84 -1.70
N SER A 341 -7.99 -0.48 -0.41
CA SER A 341 -8.74 0.71 0.04
C SER A 341 -8.05 2.04 -0.29
N PRO A 342 -8.83 3.03 -0.78
CA PRO A 342 -10.24 2.96 -1.16
C PRO A 342 -10.46 2.09 -2.39
N SER A 343 -11.44 1.18 -2.33
CA SER A 343 -11.72 0.28 -3.44
C SER A 343 -12.28 1.01 -4.66
N ALA A 344 -12.14 0.41 -5.86
CA ALA A 344 -12.71 0.99 -7.08
C ALA A 344 -14.22 1.24 -6.97
N VAL A 345 -14.96 0.37 -6.27
CA VAL A 345 -16.40 0.55 -6.02
C VAL A 345 -16.65 1.75 -5.11
N GLN A 346 -15.87 1.92 -4.05
CA GLN A 346 -15.97 3.07 -3.16
C GLN A 346 -15.69 4.39 -3.91
N LEU A 347 -14.63 4.42 -4.74
CA LEU A 347 -14.30 5.62 -5.52
C LEU A 347 -15.38 5.95 -6.55
N ARG A 348 -15.95 4.94 -7.25
CA ARG A 348 -17.09 5.13 -8.14
C ARG A 348 -18.32 5.68 -7.41
N HIS A 349 -18.59 5.20 -6.19
CA HIS A 349 -19.67 5.74 -5.36
C HIS A 349 -19.45 7.21 -5.03
N ILE A 350 -18.27 7.57 -4.53
CA ILE A 350 -17.92 8.97 -4.23
C ILE A 350 -18.06 9.86 -5.46
N LEU A 351 -17.58 9.41 -6.64
CA LEU A 351 -17.69 10.18 -7.88
C LEU A 351 -19.12 10.35 -8.36
N ALA A 352 -20.03 9.45 -8.02
CA ALA A 352 -21.44 9.51 -8.43
C ALA A 352 -22.31 10.37 -7.48
N THR A 353 -21.89 10.54 -6.20
CA THR A 353 -22.75 11.16 -5.16
C THR A 353 -22.33 12.57 -4.74
N SER A 354 -21.16 13.06 -5.14
CA SER A 354 -20.61 14.39 -4.76
C SER A 354 -20.57 15.40 -5.91
#